data_ba6d14bf71d8b66763b9d04a44ebda4d
#
_entry.id   ba6d14bf71d8b66763b9d04a44ebda4d
#
_cell.length_a   1.000
_cell.length_b   1.000
_cell.length_c   1.000
_cell.angle_alpha   90.00
_cell.angle_beta   90.00
_cell.angle_gamma   90.00
#
_symmetry.space_group_name_H-M   'P 1'
#
loop_
_entity.id
_entity.type
_entity.pdbx_description
1 polymer ?
#
loop_
_entity_poly.entity_id
_entity_poly.type
_entity_poly.pdbx_seq_one_letter_code
_entity_poly.pdbx_strand_id
1 'polypeptide(L)'
;MSKWNLLVFGIYPYVALAICLLGSWARFDLSQYTWKAGSSQMLNNRGMRVASNFFHIGVLFVLAGHFVGLLTPASVYHHVISTEHKQLLAMVSGGFFGLLCLVGLLMLVKRRLGDPRVRATSSPSDILILLVLLAQLLLGLLTIVASTGHMDGSVMVMLADWAQNVVLLRPIEAAESIAPVSLIYKAHVALGLRDRKSTRLNSSH
;
A
#
# COMPACT_ATOMS: atom_id res chain seq x y z
N MET A 1 6.11 -2.69 26.08
CA MET A 1 5.65 -2.09 24.79
C MET A 1 6.10 -0.64 24.70
N SER A 2 6.67 -0.20 23.57
CA SER A 2 7.01 1.22 23.35
C SER A 2 5.73 2.05 23.10
N LYS A 3 5.64 3.23 23.73
CA LYS A 3 4.53 4.18 23.50
C LYS A 3 4.38 4.53 22.00
N TRP A 4 5.47 4.54 21.26
CA TRP A 4 5.48 4.78 19.81
C TRP A 4 4.79 3.66 19.01
N ASN A 5 4.99 2.39 19.39
CA ASN A 5 4.31 1.28 18.71
C ASN A 5 2.79 1.37 18.90
N LEU A 6 2.34 1.69 20.12
CA LEU A 6 0.91 1.87 20.38
C LEU A 6 0.32 3.04 19.55
N LEU A 7 1.01 4.18 19.51
CA LEU A 7 0.54 5.34 18.74
C LEU A 7 0.49 5.05 17.23
N VAL A 8 1.58 4.52 16.65
CA VAL A 8 1.72 4.39 15.19
C VAL A 8 0.99 3.15 14.66
N PHE A 9 0.98 2.03 15.37
CA PHE A 9 0.45 0.76 14.87
C PHE A 9 -0.82 0.28 15.59
N GLY A 10 -1.13 0.85 16.76
CA GLY A 10 -2.38 0.58 17.48
C GLY A 10 -3.46 1.63 17.22
N ILE A 11 -3.16 2.93 17.38
CA ILE A 11 -4.16 4.01 17.33
C ILE A 11 -4.25 4.64 15.94
N TYR A 12 -3.11 4.95 15.32
CA TYR A 12 -3.07 5.66 14.04
C TYR A 12 -3.83 4.98 12.89
N PRO A 13 -3.88 3.64 12.75
CA PRO A 13 -4.71 2.99 11.73
C PRO A 13 -6.17 3.41 11.77
N TYR A 14 -6.75 3.55 12.97
CA TYR A 14 -8.15 3.97 13.13
C TYR A 14 -8.34 5.44 12.78
N VAL A 15 -7.41 6.29 13.21
CA VAL A 15 -7.43 7.72 12.86
C VAL A 15 -7.32 7.90 11.35
N ALA A 16 -6.42 7.18 10.69
CA ALA A 16 -6.24 7.20 9.25
C ALA A 16 -7.50 6.71 8.50
N LEU A 17 -8.12 5.63 8.99
CA LEU A 17 -9.36 5.10 8.44
C LEU A 17 -10.54 6.06 8.63
N ALA A 18 -10.70 6.63 9.83
CA ALA A 18 -11.75 7.60 10.11
C ALA A 18 -11.63 8.85 9.22
N ILE A 19 -10.44 9.43 9.10
CA ILE A 19 -10.18 10.57 8.20
C ILE A 19 -10.47 10.18 6.74
N CYS A 20 -10.09 8.96 6.35
CA CYS A 20 -10.35 8.46 5.01
C CYS A 20 -11.84 8.33 4.70
N LEU A 21 -12.63 7.75 5.59
CA LEU A 21 -14.07 7.52 5.40
C LEU A 21 -14.85 8.83 5.51
N LEU A 22 -14.67 9.57 6.61
CA LEU A 22 -15.37 10.82 6.86
C LEU A 22 -15.02 11.90 5.84
N GLY A 23 -13.71 12.01 5.50
CA GLY A 23 -13.25 12.94 4.48
C GLY A 23 -13.76 12.60 3.08
N SER A 24 -13.93 11.31 2.77
CA SER A 24 -14.54 10.88 1.49
C SER A 24 -16.01 11.21 1.44
N TRP A 25 -16.72 10.95 2.52
CA TRP A 25 -18.14 11.23 2.64
C TRP A 25 -18.40 12.74 2.56
N ALA A 26 -17.73 13.53 3.41
CA ALA A 26 -17.86 14.98 3.38
C ALA A 26 -17.57 15.57 1.99
N ARG A 27 -16.54 15.07 1.30
CA ARG A 27 -16.22 15.51 -0.05
C ARG A 27 -17.26 15.08 -1.08
N PHE A 28 -17.84 13.91 -0.94
CA PHE A 28 -18.93 13.45 -1.81
C PHE A 28 -20.16 14.36 -1.65
N ASP A 29 -20.52 14.71 -0.42
CA ASP A 29 -21.65 15.59 -0.13
C ASP A 29 -21.43 17.04 -0.58
N LEU A 30 -20.24 17.60 -0.23
CA LEU A 30 -19.98 19.04 -0.40
C LEU A 30 -19.44 19.39 -1.79
N SER A 31 -18.84 18.47 -2.51
CA SER A 31 -18.04 18.80 -3.70
C SER A 31 -18.02 17.70 -4.78
N GLN A 32 -19.12 16.95 -4.95
CA GLN A 32 -19.16 15.84 -5.90
C GLN A 32 -18.81 16.22 -7.36
N TYR A 33 -19.12 17.46 -7.77
CA TYR A 33 -18.82 17.96 -9.13
C TYR A 33 -17.34 18.34 -9.34
N THR A 34 -16.55 18.45 -8.29
CA THR A 34 -15.12 18.76 -8.37
C THR A 34 -14.23 17.50 -8.49
N TRP A 35 -14.83 16.30 -8.51
CA TRP A 35 -14.13 15.04 -8.70
C TRP A 35 -13.70 14.87 -10.16
N LYS A 36 -12.78 15.70 -10.61
CA LYS A 36 -12.21 15.63 -11.95
C LYS A 36 -10.75 15.21 -11.85
N ALA A 37 -10.42 14.06 -12.44
CA ALA A 37 -9.04 13.70 -12.69
C ALA A 37 -8.56 14.44 -13.93
N GLY A 38 -7.53 15.28 -13.80
CA GLY A 38 -6.87 15.89 -14.94
C GLY A 38 -6.24 14.82 -15.81
N SER A 39 -6.89 14.46 -16.93
CA SER A 39 -6.35 13.44 -17.84
C SER A 39 -5.30 14.04 -18.76
N SER A 40 -4.07 13.54 -18.70
CA SER A 40 -2.98 13.85 -19.64
C SER A 40 -2.93 12.87 -20.83
N GLN A 41 -3.94 12.02 -20.99
CA GLN A 41 -3.96 10.96 -22.00
C GLN A 41 -3.89 11.49 -23.42
N MET A 42 -4.53 12.65 -23.69
CA MET A 42 -4.53 13.28 -25.01
C MET A 42 -3.19 13.97 -25.35
N LEU A 43 -2.35 14.26 -24.37
CA LEU A 43 -1.08 14.97 -24.58
C LEU A 43 0.03 14.06 -25.11
N ASN A 44 0.11 12.83 -24.63
CA ASN A 44 1.07 11.82 -25.07
C ASN A 44 0.54 10.42 -24.73
N ASN A 45 0.19 9.64 -25.75
CA ASN A 45 -0.42 8.31 -25.60
C ASN A 45 0.59 7.16 -25.78
N ARG A 46 1.85 7.46 -26.16
CA ARG A 46 2.86 6.42 -26.39
C ARG A 46 3.18 5.68 -25.10
N GLY A 47 2.98 4.37 -25.11
CA GLY A 47 3.26 3.50 -23.98
C GLY A 47 2.36 3.66 -22.75
N MET A 48 1.47 4.66 -22.72
CA MET A 48 0.61 4.92 -21.56
C MET A 48 -0.34 3.75 -21.26
N ARG A 49 -0.92 3.12 -22.29
CA ARG A 49 -1.83 1.97 -22.13
C ARG A 49 -1.11 0.79 -21.47
N VAL A 50 0.11 0.48 -21.94
CA VAL A 50 0.91 -0.60 -21.37
C VAL A 50 1.32 -0.29 -19.93
N ALA A 51 1.82 0.92 -19.69
CA ALA A 51 2.22 1.37 -18.35
C ALA A 51 1.05 1.32 -17.35
N SER A 52 -0.11 1.82 -17.78
CA SER A 52 -1.33 1.81 -16.96
C SER A 52 -1.81 0.39 -16.69
N ASN A 53 -1.83 -0.49 -17.68
CA ASN A 53 -2.25 -1.88 -17.52
C ASN A 53 -1.31 -2.62 -16.56
N PHE A 54 0.01 -2.50 -16.73
CA PHE A 54 0.99 -3.13 -15.85
C PHE A 54 0.84 -2.64 -14.40
N PHE A 55 0.68 -1.33 -14.23
CA PHE A 55 0.46 -0.76 -12.90
C PHE A 55 -0.84 -1.27 -12.28
N HIS A 56 -1.97 -1.20 -12.98
CA HIS A 56 -3.27 -1.58 -12.41
C HIS A 56 -3.39 -3.08 -12.16
N ILE A 57 -2.93 -3.92 -13.09
CA ILE A 57 -2.90 -5.38 -12.88
C ILE A 57 -2.00 -5.69 -11.68
N GLY A 58 -0.77 -5.15 -11.66
CA GLY A 58 0.17 -5.39 -10.57
C GLY A 58 -0.40 -4.96 -9.22
N VAL A 59 -0.92 -3.74 -9.10
CA VAL A 59 -1.44 -3.23 -7.82
C VAL A 59 -2.67 -3.98 -7.34
N LEU A 60 -3.58 -4.38 -8.25
CA LEU A 60 -4.76 -5.16 -7.88
C LEU A 60 -4.39 -6.51 -7.28
N PHE A 61 -3.46 -7.25 -7.92
CA PHE A 61 -3.01 -8.53 -7.39
C PHE A 61 -2.19 -8.39 -6.10
N VAL A 62 -1.35 -7.37 -5.98
CA VAL A 62 -0.63 -7.06 -4.73
C VAL A 62 -1.61 -6.75 -3.60
N LEU A 63 -2.63 -5.91 -3.83
CA LEU A 63 -3.64 -5.59 -2.82
C LEU A 63 -4.50 -6.81 -2.46
N ALA A 64 -4.91 -7.61 -3.44
CA ALA A 64 -5.63 -8.85 -3.19
C ALA A 64 -4.79 -9.84 -2.36
N GLY A 65 -3.50 -9.96 -2.67
CA GLY A 65 -2.55 -10.77 -1.90
C GLY A 65 -2.41 -10.30 -0.46
N HIS A 66 -2.34 -8.98 -0.23
CA HIS A 66 -2.32 -8.42 1.14
C HIS A 66 -3.64 -8.70 1.86
N PHE A 67 -4.77 -8.48 1.20
CA PHE A 67 -6.08 -8.73 1.80
C PHE A 67 -6.22 -10.20 2.23
N VAL A 68 -6.00 -11.13 1.31
CA VAL A 68 -6.09 -12.57 1.61
C VAL A 68 -4.98 -12.99 2.59
N GLY A 69 -3.74 -12.58 2.34
CA GLY A 69 -2.58 -13.00 3.14
C GLY A 69 -2.65 -12.56 4.60
N LEU A 70 -3.08 -11.32 4.87
CA LEU A 70 -3.11 -10.76 6.21
C LEU A 70 -4.42 -11.07 6.97
N LEU A 71 -5.56 -11.10 6.27
CA LEU A 71 -6.86 -11.24 6.94
C LEU A 71 -7.35 -12.68 7.07
N THR A 72 -6.72 -13.67 6.39
CA THR A 72 -7.10 -15.07 6.56
C THR A 72 -6.48 -15.62 7.86
N PRO A 73 -7.29 -15.98 8.88
CA PRO A 73 -6.78 -16.50 10.14
C PRO A 73 -6.04 -17.83 9.99
N ALA A 74 -5.11 -18.07 10.92
CA ALA A 74 -4.33 -19.31 10.96
C ALA A 74 -5.22 -20.57 11.02
N SER A 75 -6.31 -20.51 11.80
CA SER A 75 -7.30 -21.60 11.91
C SER A 75 -7.94 -21.99 10.58
N VAL A 76 -8.00 -21.08 9.62
CA VAL A 76 -8.60 -21.36 8.29
C VAL A 76 -7.56 -21.93 7.34
N TYR A 77 -6.39 -21.28 7.18
CA TYR A 77 -5.45 -21.72 6.17
C TYR A 77 -4.61 -22.95 6.56
N HIS A 78 -4.43 -23.24 7.86
CA HIS A 78 -3.68 -24.44 8.30
C HIS A 78 -4.32 -25.76 7.85
N HIS A 79 -5.62 -25.77 7.50
CA HIS A 79 -6.28 -26.95 6.93
C HIS A 79 -5.85 -27.23 5.49
N VAL A 80 -5.28 -26.25 4.79
CA VAL A 80 -4.97 -26.32 3.35
C VAL A 80 -3.47 -26.20 3.08
N ILE A 81 -2.77 -25.32 3.82
CA ILE A 81 -1.38 -24.97 3.55
C ILE A 81 -0.62 -24.68 4.85
N SER A 82 0.65 -25.08 4.93
CA SER A 82 1.51 -24.69 6.05
C SER A 82 1.90 -23.20 5.99
N THR A 83 2.29 -22.64 7.12
CA THR A 83 2.72 -21.23 7.21
C THR A 83 3.91 -20.93 6.29
N GLU A 84 4.87 -21.83 6.19
CA GLU A 84 6.05 -21.70 5.32
C GLU A 84 5.67 -21.65 3.85
N HIS A 85 4.80 -22.57 3.40
CA HIS A 85 4.31 -22.58 2.01
C HIS A 85 3.45 -21.36 1.70
N LYS A 86 2.63 -20.89 2.66
CA LYS A 86 1.88 -19.63 2.53
C LYS A 86 2.82 -18.44 2.36
N GLN A 87 3.91 -18.38 3.13
CA GLN A 87 4.94 -17.36 3.00
C GLN A 87 5.61 -17.42 1.62
N LEU A 88 6.02 -18.60 1.18
CA LEU A 88 6.64 -18.77 -0.13
C LEU A 88 5.70 -18.33 -1.26
N LEU A 89 4.43 -18.73 -1.21
CA LEU A 89 3.41 -18.31 -2.17
C LEU A 89 3.25 -16.77 -2.18
N ALA A 90 3.20 -16.14 -1.01
CA ALA A 90 3.10 -14.69 -0.89
C ALA A 90 4.34 -13.96 -1.45
N MET A 91 5.53 -14.50 -1.21
CA MET A 91 6.80 -13.94 -1.72
C MET A 91 6.89 -14.06 -3.25
N VAL A 92 6.54 -15.22 -3.81
CA VAL A 92 6.60 -15.45 -5.28
C VAL A 92 5.55 -14.63 -6.00
N SER A 93 4.29 -14.72 -5.57
CA SER A 93 3.20 -13.95 -6.21
C SER A 93 3.36 -12.45 -5.98
N GLY A 94 3.67 -12.03 -4.76
CA GLY A 94 3.92 -10.62 -4.42
C GLY A 94 5.13 -10.05 -5.15
N GLY A 95 6.21 -10.84 -5.31
CA GLY A 95 7.38 -10.48 -6.10
C GLY A 95 7.05 -10.29 -7.59
N PHE A 96 6.36 -11.26 -8.19
CA PHE A 96 5.97 -11.19 -9.59
C PHE A 96 5.07 -9.99 -9.90
N PHE A 97 3.95 -9.85 -9.18
CA PHE A 97 3.03 -8.74 -9.40
C PHE A 97 3.59 -7.40 -8.91
N GLY A 98 4.44 -7.41 -7.88
CA GLY A 98 5.16 -6.22 -7.43
C GLY A 98 6.14 -5.70 -8.49
N LEU A 99 6.91 -6.57 -9.15
CA LEU A 99 7.79 -6.19 -10.25
C LEU A 99 6.99 -5.70 -11.47
N LEU A 100 5.89 -6.36 -11.81
CA LEU A 100 5.01 -5.90 -12.88
C LEU A 100 4.47 -4.48 -12.59
N CYS A 101 4.03 -4.25 -11.36
CA CYS A 101 3.59 -2.95 -10.87
C CYS A 101 4.72 -1.92 -10.94
N LEU A 102 5.94 -2.29 -10.54
CA LEU A 102 7.12 -1.42 -10.56
C LEU A 102 7.45 -0.95 -11.98
N VAL A 103 7.47 -1.87 -12.95
CA VAL A 103 7.70 -1.52 -14.35
C VAL A 103 6.65 -0.53 -14.85
N GLY A 104 5.36 -0.81 -14.60
CA GLY A 104 4.28 0.10 -14.96
C GLY A 104 4.42 1.48 -14.30
N LEU A 105 4.73 1.51 -13.00
CA LEU A 105 4.89 2.75 -12.23
C LEU A 105 6.11 3.57 -12.70
N LEU A 106 7.24 2.92 -12.96
CA LEU A 106 8.44 3.60 -13.50
C LEU A 106 8.18 4.22 -14.87
N MET A 107 7.43 3.52 -15.75
CA MET A 107 7.02 4.08 -17.03
C MET A 107 6.13 5.33 -16.86
N LEU A 108 5.19 5.31 -15.89
CA LEU A 108 4.33 6.45 -15.56
C LEU A 108 5.14 7.62 -14.97
N VAL A 109 6.08 7.35 -14.06
CA VAL A 109 7.00 8.36 -13.48
C VAL A 109 7.85 8.99 -14.57
N LYS A 110 8.49 8.16 -15.43
CA LYS A 110 9.30 8.64 -16.55
C LYS A 110 8.49 9.54 -17.49
N ARG A 111 7.26 9.14 -17.81
CA ARG A 111 6.37 9.96 -18.65
C ARG A 111 6.02 11.29 -17.97
N ARG A 112 5.66 11.27 -16.69
CA ARG A 112 5.22 12.48 -15.98
C ARG A 112 6.35 13.48 -15.72
N LEU A 113 7.55 13.00 -15.46
CA LEU A 113 8.72 13.86 -15.20
C LEU A 113 9.50 14.21 -16.46
N GLY A 114 9.53 13.31 -17.45
CA GLY A 114 10.34 13.46 -18.67
C GLY A 114 9.65 14.19 -19.82
N ASP A 115 8.30 14.20 -19.89
CA ASP A 115 7.58 14.91 -20.93
C ASP A 115 7.23 16.34 -20.47
N PRO A 116 7.81 17.40 -21.09
CA PRO A 116 7.57 18.78 -20.67
C PRO A 116 6.08 19.19 -20.69
N ARG A 117 5.30 18.67 -21.65
CA ARG A 117 3.87 18.98 -21.80
C ARG A 117 3.07 18.36 -20.65
N VAL A 118 3.35 17.09 -20.33
CA VAL A 118 2.71 16.37 -19.20
C VAL A 118 3.11 16.99 -17.88
N ARG A 119 4.38 17.36 -17.73
CA ARG A 119 4.90 18.01 -16.53
C ARG A 119 4.25 19.37 -16.27
N ALA A 120 4.08 20.19 -17.30
CA ALA A 120 3.45 21.51 -17.19
C ALA A 120 1.99 21.45 -16.76
N THR A 121 1.28 20.36 -17.07
CA THR A 121 -0.12 20.13 -16.67
C THR A 121 -0.28 19.33 -15.38
N SER A 122 0.84 18.90 -14.76
CA SER A 122 0.84 18.10 -13.52
C SER A 122 0.92 19.01 -12.31
N SER A 123 0.03 18.79 -11.34
CA SER A 123 0.14 19.46 -10.04
C SER A 123 1.31 18.89 -9.22
N PRO A 124 1.91 19.66 -8.30
CA PRO A 124 2.93 19.12 -7.38
C PRO A 124 2.44 17.92 -6.57
N SER A 125 1.16 17.91 -6.19
CA SER A 125 0.54 16.79 -5.48
C SER A 125 0.49 15.51 -6.31
N ASP A 126 0.24 15.58 -7.62
CA ASP A 126 0.24 14.40 -8.48
C ASP A 126 1.63 13.74 -8.56
N ILE A 127 2.68 14.57 -8.61
CA ILE A 127 4.06 14.09 -8.61
C ILE A 127 4.39 13.47 -7.25
N LEU A 128 4.02 14.14 -6.16
CA LEU A 128 4.27 13.65 -4.80
C LEU A 128 3.60 12.29 -4.57
N ILE A 129 2.33 12.13 -4.93
CA ILE A 129 1.60 10.86 -4.81
C ILE A 129 2.32 9.75 -5.58
N LEU A 130 2.73 10.04 -6.81
CA LEU A 130 3.42 9.06 -7.66
C LEU A 130 4.76 8.60 -7.03
N LEU A 131 5.51 9.54 -6.43
CA LEU A 131 6.76 9.22 -5.73
C LEU A 131 6.53 8.47 -4.42
N VAL A 132 5.48 8.79 -3.68
CA VAL A 132 5.10 8.06 -2.45
C VAL A 132 4.68 6.63 -2.80
N LEU A 133 3.90 6.43 -3.87
CA LEU A 133 3.55 5.09 -4.36
C LEU A 133 4.78 4.30 -4.79
N LEU A 134 5.75 4.96 -5.44
CA LEU A 134 7.02 4.31 -5.80
C LEU A 134 7.80 3.90 -4.55
N ALA A 135 7.93 4.77 -3.56
CA ALA A 135 8.59 4.46 -2.31
C ALA A 135 7.89 3.31 -1.56
N GLN A 136 6.55 3.33 -1.51
CA GLN A 136 5.75 2.27 -0.91
C GLN A 136 5.97 0.92 -1.58
N LEU A 137 6.00 0.90 -2.90
CA LEU A 137 6.22 -0.32 -3.69
C LEU A 137 7.65 -0.86 -3.51
N LEU A 138 8.66 0.02 -3.51
CA LEU A 138 10.05 -0.37 -3.26
C LEU A 138 10.23 -0.95 -1.85
N LEU A 139 9.65 -0.31 -0.83
CA LEU A 139 9.65 -0.86 0.53
C LEU A 139 8.96 -2.23 0.58
N GLY A 140 7.82 -2.41 -0.11
CA GLY A 140 7.15 -3.69 -0.21
C GLY A 140 8.02 -4.79 -0.84
N LEU A 141 8.73 -4.50 -1.93
CA LEU A 141 9.68 -5.44 -2.54
C LEU A 141 10.88 -5.73 -1.62
N LEU A 142 11.37 -4.74 -0.88
CA LEU A 142 12.44 -4.94 0.11
C LEU A 142 11.99 -5.83 1.28
N THR A 143 10.71 -5.82 1.67
CA THR A 143 10.22 -6.77 2.68
C THR A 143 10.31 -8.21 2.20
N ILE A 144 10.15 -8.48 0.90
CA ILE A 144 10.35 -9.82 0.33
C ILE A 144 11.81 -10.27 0.51
N VAL A 145 12.76 -9.38 0.20
CA VAL A 145 14.19 -9.68 0.41
C VAL A 145 14.50 -9.92 1.88
N ALA A 146 13.94 -9.10 2.79
CA ALA A 146 14.10 -9.31 4.23
C ALA A 146 13.48 -10.64 4.71
N SER A 147 12.37 -11.08 4.08
CA SER A 147 11.70 -12.34 4.41
C SER A 147 12.51 -13.58 4.03
N THR A 148 13.47 -13.50 3.09
CA THR A 148 14.33 -14.63 2.74
C THR A 148 15.24 -15.08 3.89
N GLY A 149 15.52 -14.18 4.85
CA GLY A 149 16.28 -14.49 6.06
C GLY A 149 15.49 -15.23 7.16
N HIS A 150 14.15 -15.29 7.04
CA HIS A 150 13.25 -15.87 8.03
C HIS A 150 12.12 -16.64 7.32
N MET A 151 12.45 -17.84 6.81
CA MET A 151 11.53 -18.68 6.02
C MET A 151 10.58 -19.52 6.89
N ASP A 152 10.60 -19.32 8.20
CA ASP A 152 9.77 -20.02 9.20
C ASP A 152 8.31 -19.51 9.28
N GLY A 153 7.99 -18.46 8.55
CA GLY A 153 6.65 -17.84 8.55
C GLY A 153 6.34 -16.97 9.76
N SER A 154 7.20 -16.88 10.76
CA SER A 154 6.95 -16.18 12.03
C SER A 154 6.61 -14.69 11.82
N VAL A 155 7.38 -14.01 10.97
CA VAL A 155 7.15 -12.58 10.66
C VAL A 155 5.80 -12.38 9.96
N MET A 156 5.43 -13.30 9.06
CA MET A 156 4.14 -13.21 8.35
C MET A 156 2.96 -13.41 9.31
N VAL A 157 3.09 -14.31 10.28
CA VAL A 157 2.06 -14.51 11.33
C VAL A 157 1.91 -13.25 12.17
N MET A 158 3.01 -12.66 12.65
CA MET A 158 2.96 -11.42 13.45
C MET A 158 2.32 -10.25 12.69
N LEU A 159 2.57 -10.12 11.39
CA LEU A 159 1.95 -9.10 10.54
C LEU A 159 0.46 -9.38 10.28
N ALA A 160 0.09 -10.66 10.12
CA ALA A 160 -1.32 -11.07 9.98
C ALA A 160 -2.08 -10.81 11.29
N ASP A 161 -1.52 -11.17 12.44
CA ASP A 161 -2.10 -10.91 13.76
C ASP A 161 -2.28 -9.41 13.99
N TRP A 162 -1.28 -8.59 13.62
CA TRP A 162 -1.43 -7.14 13.65
C TRP A 162 -2.64 -6.66 12.83
N ALA A 163 -2.74 -7.09 11.58
CA ALA A 163 -3.82 -6.65 10.69
C ALA A 163 -5.20 -7.11 11.18
N GLN A 164 -5.29 -8.35 11.66
CA GLN A 164 -6.53 -8.92 12.20
C GLN A 164 -6.94 -8.20 13.49
N ASN A 165 -6.00 -7.91 14.41
CA ASN A 165 -6.28 -7.15 15.62
C ASN A 165 -6.72 -5.71 15.33
N VAL A 166 -6.16 -5.06 14.28
CA VAL A 166 -6.65 -3.76 13.80
C VAL A 166 -8.11 -3.86 13.34
N VAL A 167 -8.45 -4.89 12.55
CA VAL A 167 -9.84 -5.08 12.07
C VAL A 167 -10.80 -5.41 13.22
N LEU A 168 -10.33 -6.15 14.23
CA LEU A 168 -11.12 -6.53 15.42
C LEU A 168 -11.18 -5.42 16.49
N LEU A 169 -10.67 -4.22 16.20
CA LEU A 169 -10.65 -3.07 17.11
C LEU A 169 -9.89 -3.32 18.43
N ARG A 170 -8.76 -4.02 18.33
CA ARG A 170 -7.86 -4.36 19.45
C ARG A 170 -6.53 -3.63 19.32
N PRO A 171 -6.46 -2.32 19.69
CA PRO A 171 -5.26 -1.50 19.42
C PRO A 171 -4.03 -1.92 20.22
N ILE A 172 -4.20 -2.46 21.41
CA ILE A 172 -3.09 -2.89 22.27
C ILE A 172 -2.46 -4.15 21.70
N GLU A 173 -3.27 -5.17 21.42
CA GLU A 173 -2.83 -6.45 20.84
C GLU A 173 -2.21 -6.23 19.45
N ALA A 174 -2.76 -5.32 18.64
CA ALA A 174 -2.17 -4.94 17.36
C ALA A 174 -0.75 -4.35 17.55
N ALA A 175 -0.57 -3.42 18.50
CA ALA A 175 0.73 -2.83 18.77
C ALA A 175 1.75 -3.84 19.32
N GLU A 176 1.30 -4.84 20.08
CA GLU A 176 2.12 -5.92 20.62
C GLU A 176 2.56 -6.89 19.53
N SER A 177 1.65 -7.31 18.66
CA SER A 177 1.94 -8.23 17.54
C SER A 177 3.03 -7.70 16.59
N ILE A 178 3.03 -6.39 16.31
CA ILE A 178 4.03 -5.78 15.41
C ILE A 178 5.33 -5.38 16.14
N ALA A 179 5.34 -5.36 17.47
CA ALA A 179 6.49 -4.87 18.24
C ALA A 179 7.82 -5.60 17.93
N PRO A 180 7.90 -6.93 17.81
CA PRO A 180 9.12 -7.65 17.50
C PRO A 180 9.54 -7.58 16.02
N VAL A 181 8.66 -7.13 15.12
CA VAL A 181 8.91 -7.09 13.68
C VAL A 181 9.97 -6.06 13.32
N SER A 182 10.83 -6.36 12.34
CA SER A 182 11.92 -5.49 11.93
C SER A 182 11.45 -4.14 11.34
N LEU A 183 12.34 -3.14 11.36
CA LEU A 183 12.04 -1.76 10.97
C LEU A 183 11.53 -1.64 9.53
N ILE A 184 12.00 -2.48 8.61
CA ILE A 184 11.63 -2.41 7.20
C ILE A 184 10.13 -2.68 6.98
N TYR A 185 9.57 -3.67 7.69
CA TYR A 185 8.12 -3.95 7.63
C TYR A 185 7.32 -2.83 8.30
N LYS A 186 7.80 -2.33 9.44
CA LYS A 186 7.19 -1.19 10.13
C LYS A 186 7.15 0.06 9.25
N ALA A 187 8.24 0.35 8.54
CA ALA A 187 8.31 1.47 7.61
C ALA A 187 7.32 1.31 6.44
N HIS A 188 7.23 0.09 5.88
CA HIS A 188 6.26 -0.20 4.82
C HIS A 188 4.81 -0.01 5.29
N VAL A 189 4.46 -0.53 6.45
CA VAL A 189 3.13 -0.38 7.06
C VAL A 189 2.84 1.09 7.37
N ALA A 190 3.77 1.80 8.03
CA ALA A 190 3.58 3.20 8.41
C ALA A 190 3.41 4.12 7.20
N LEU A 191 4.19 3.90 6.14
CA LEU A 191 4.07 4.68 4.90
C LEU A 191 2.72 4.41 4.22
N GLY A 192 2.27 3.16 4.17
CA GLY A 192 0.97 2.78 3.60
C GLY A 192 -0.22 3.41 4.34
N LEU A 193 -0.12 3.56 5.67
CA LEU A 193 -1.12 4.25 6.47
C LEU A 193 -1.11 5.77 6.24
N ARG A 194 0.05 6.37 5.99
CA ARG A 194 0.21 7.82 5.75
C ARG A 194 -0.32 8.24 4.39
N ASP A 195 -0.16 7.43 3.37
CA ASP A 195 -0.53 7.76 1.99
C ASP A 195 -2.03 8.07 1.85
N ARG A 196 -2.88 7.39 2.59
CA ARG A 196 -4.33 7.66 2.62
C ARG A 196 -4.70 9.08 3.09
N LYS A 197 -3.85 9.73 3.88
CA LYS A 197 -4.09 11.08 4.41
C LYS A 197 -3.67 12.18 3.43
N SER A 198 -2.54 12.03 2.74
CA SER A 198 -1.97 13.08 1.87
C SER A 198 -2.76 13.28 0.58
N THR A 199 -3.34 12.21 0.04
CA THR A 199 -4.08 12.21 -1.24
C THR A 199 -5.33 13.08 -1.22
N ARG A 200 -5.88 13.42 -0.05
CA ARG A 200 -7.20 14.05 0.08
C ARG A 200 -7.19 15.49 0.55
N LEU A 201 -6.17 15.94 1.25
CA LEU A 201 -6.12 17.32 1.76
C LEU A 201 -5.65 18.34 0.70
N ASN A 202 -5.04 17.88 -0.39
CA ASN A 202 -4.39 18.76 -1.37
C ASN A 202 -5.21 19.02 -2.64
N SER A 203 -6.46 18.60 -2.69
CA SER A 203 -7.36 18.81 -3.85
C SER A 203 -8.37 19.93 -3.65
N SER A 204 -8.11 20.83 -2.68
CA SER A 204 -8.98 21.97 -2.32
C SER A 204 -8.43 23.33 -2.80
N HIS A 205 -7.75 23.36 -3.97
CA HIS A 205 -7.46 24.61 -4.70
C HIS A 205 -7.82 24.51 -6.14
#